data_a66fe1c7aaa0dce02cb565760c3679e7
#
_entry.id   a66fe1c7aaa0dce02cb565760c3679e7
#
_cell.length_a   1.000
_cell.length_b   1.000
_cell.length_c   1.000
_cell.angle_alpha   90.00
_cell.angle_beta   90.00
_cell.angle_gamma   90.00
#
_symmetry.space_group_name_H-M   'P 1'
#
loop_
_entity.id
_entity.type
_entity.pdbx_description
1 polymer ?
#
loop_
_entity_poly.entity_id
_entity_poly.type
_entity_poly.pdbx_seq_one_letter_code
_entity_poly.pdbx_strand_id
1 'polypeptide(L)'
;MRNDIKSGIGYIIPFGAVIGFFTALFLGQFLISIIIAIAGILVWFLYMVIMESSPPSNLGNLIIFFGVLLSVGIFMGFGVSQNMWGGVEFVSEGSLFALVILFFSILTGMLFRGQPFIQQTASSYDLNAQEKKWVENALQSENQ
;
A
#
# COMPACT_ATOMS: atom_id res chain seq x y z
N MET A 1 19.21 -5.01 -18.50
CA MET A 1 19.17 -3.54 -18.62
C MET A 1 17.77 -2.98 -18.89
N ARG A 2 17.03 -3.53 -19.84
CA ARG A 2 15.68 -3.00 -20.19
C ARG A 2 14.63 -3.16 -19.09
N ASN A 3 14.73 -4.17 -18.25
CA ASN A 3 13.79 -4.44 -17.15
C ASN A 3 14.06 -3.56 -15.93
N ASP A 4 15.31 -3.20 -15.68
CA ASP A 4 15.68 -2.36 -14.52
C ASP A 4 15.24 -0.91 -14.69
N ILE A 5 15.28 -0.40 -15.93
CA ILE A 5 14.82 0.96 -16.25
C ILE A 5 13.29 1.07 -16.12
N LYS A 6 12.54 0.05 -16.58
CA LYS A 6 11.08 0.02 -16.45
C LYS A 6 10.63 -0.05 -14.99
N SER A 7 11.34 -0.81 -14.17
CA SER A 7 11.10 -0.89 -12.73
C SER A 7 11.38 0.45 -12.04
N GLY A 8 12.47 1.14 -12.40
CA GLY A 8 12.83 2.44 -11.82
C GLY A 8 11.80 3.54 -12.09
N ILE A 9 11.29 3.63 -13.31
CA ILE A 9 10.28 4.64 -13.69
C ILE A 9 8.97 4.44 -12.90
N GLY A 10 8.58 3.19 -12.62
CA GLY A 10 7.38 2.87 -11.84
C GLY A 10 7.38 3.45 -10.42
N TYR A 11 8.55 3.69 -9.83
CA TYR A 11 8.69 4.31 -8.50
C TYR A 11 8.76 5.84 -8.53
N ILE A 12 9.16 6.45 -9.65
CA ILE A 12 9.28 7.91 -9.79
C ILE A 12 7.91 8.58 -9.66
N ILE A 13 6.86 7.98 -10.22
CA ILE A 13 5.50 8.53 -10.18
C ILE A 13 4.96 8.63 -8.74
N PRO A 14 4.94 7.57 -7.93
CA PRO A 14 4.47 7.66 -6.55
C PRO A 14 5.37 8.57 -5.70
N PHE A 15 6.68 8.58 -5.94
CA PHE A 15 7.60 9.43 -5.21
C PHE A 15 7.37 10.92 -5.51
N GLY A 16 7.13 11.28 -6.77
CA GLY A 16 6.76 12.63 -7.18
C GLY A 16 5.43 13.09 -6.58
N ALA A 17 4.43 12.20 -6.52
CA ALA A 17 3.15 12.46 -5.88
C ALA A 17 3.29 12.72 -4.37
N VAL A 18 4.15 11.97 -3.68
CA VAL A 18 4.43 12.17 -2.25
C VAL A 18 5.07 13.54 -2.01
N ILE A 19 6.07 13.92 -2.79
CA ILE A 19 6.71 15.24 -2.68
C ILE A 19 5.69 16.35 -2.93
N GLY A 20 4.88 16.23 -3.98
CA GLY A 20 3.82 17.18 -4.29
C GLY A 20 2.78 17.29 -3.19
N PHE A 21 2.38 16.16 -2.59
CA PHE A 21 1.46 16.12 -1.46
C PHE A 21 2.00 16.89 -0.26
N PHE A 22 3.22 16.61 0.19
CA PHE A 22 3.82 17.31 1.31
C PHE A 22 4.03 18.81 1.02
N THR A 23 4.42 19.15 -0.19
CA THR A 23 4.57 20.55 -0.58
C THR A 23 3.24 21.30 -0.47
N ALA A 24 2.14 20.75 -0.99
CA ALA A 24 0.82 21.34 -0.89
C ALA A 24 0.33 21.41 0.56
N LEU A 25 0.62 20.38 1.37
CA LEU A 25 0.26 20.31 2.79
C LEU A 25 0.96 21.45 3.57
N PHE A 26 2.26 21.66 3.38
CA PHE A 26 3.03 22.71 4.04
C PHE A 26 2.61 24.13 3.61
N LEU A 27 2.11 24.27 2.38
CA LEU A 27 1.54 25.54 1.90
C LEU A 27 0.12 25.79 2.44
N GLY A 28 -0.44 24.90 3.26
CA GLY A 28 -1.78 25.00 3.81
C GLY A 28 -2.90 24.74 2.78
N GLN A 29 -2.54 24.21 1.61
CA GLN A 29 -3.49 23.91 0.54
C GLN A 29 -3.96 22.44 0.65
N PHE A 30 -4.72 22.15 1.69
CA PHE A 30 -5.16 20.80 2.02
C PHE A 30 -5.97 20.13 0.92
N LEU A 31 -6.85 20.86 0.26
CA LEU A 31 -7.67 20.33 -0.84
C LEU A 31 -6.80 19.92 -2.03
N ILE A 32 -5.78 20.70 -2.36
CA ILE A 32 -4.83 20.39 -3.43
C ILE A 32 -3.97 19.17 -3.05
N SER A 33 -3.56 19.05 -1.79
CA SER A 33 -2.81 17.87 -1.34
C SER A 33 -3.61 16.58 -1.50
N ILE A 34 -4.89 16.60 -1.19
CA ILE A 34 -5.81 15.46 -1.39
C ILE A 34 -5.92 15.09 -2.87
N ILE A 35 -6.10 16.10 -3.74
CA ILE A 35 -6.18 15.88 -5.19
C ILE A 35 -4.87 15.27 -5.73
N ILE A 36 -3.72 15.75 -5.27
CA ILE A 36 -2.41 15.22 -5.66
C ILE A 36 -2.24 13.76 -5.21
N ALA A 37 -2.68 13.41 -3.99
CA ALA A 37 -2.63 12.04 -3.50
C ALA A 37 -3.49 11.10 -4.35
N ILE A 38 -4.73 11.48 -4.65
CA ILE A 38 -5.64 10.70 -5.48
C ILE A 38 -5.11 10.58 -6.91
N ALA A 39 -4.69 11.70 -7.52
CA ALA A 39 -4.13 11.71 -8.86
C ALA A 39 -2.85 10.86 -8.96
N GLY A 40 -1.99 10.92 -7.95
CA GLY A 40 -0.77 10.12 -7.89
C GLY A 40 -1.04 8.63 -7.90
N ILE A 41 -2.01 8.16 -7.11
CA ILE A 41 -2.43 6.75 -7.11
C ILE A 41 -3.03 6.35 -8.47
N LEU A 42 -3.93 7.19 -9.03
CA LEU A 42 -4.58 6.90 -10.29
C LEU A 42 -3.58 6.82 -11.45
N VAL A 43 -2.68 7.80 -11.55
CA VAL A 43 -1.64 7.82 -12.60
C VAL A 43 -0.70 6.62 -12.45
N TRP A 44 -0.32 6.28 -11.23
CA TRP A 44 0.52 5.13 -10.97
C TRP A 44 -0.18 3.81 -11.33
N PHE A 45 -1.46 3.67 -10.95
CA PHE A 45 -2.27 2.50 -11.31
C PHE A 45 -2.44 2.38 -12.84
N LEU A 46 -2.75 3.50 -13.50
CA LEU A 46 -2.86 3.54 -14.96
C LEU A 46 -1.54 3.16 -15.63
N TYR A 47 -0.42 3.66 -15.12
CA TYR A 47 0.91 3.28 -15.60
C TYR A 47 1.16 1.77 -15.49
N MET A 48 0.80 1.15 -14.35
CA MET A 48 0.91 -0.31 -14.18
C MET A 48 0.07 -1.09 -15.19
N VAL A 49 -1.17 -0.67 -15.42
CA VAL A 49 -2.08 -1.33 -16.36
C VAL A 49 -1.57 -1.21 -17.79
N ILE A 50 -1.11 -0.03 -18.22
CA ILE A 50 -0.61 0.21 -19.58
C ILE A 50 0.70 -0.55 -19.85
N MET A 51 1.58 -0.62 -18.86
CA MET A 51 2.90 -1.25 -19.03
C MET A 51 2.88 -2.78 -18.85
N GLU A 52 1.72 -3.37 -18.56
CA GLU A 52 1.58 -4.81 -18.25
C GLU A 52 2.64 -5.29 -17.24
N SER A 53 3.03 -4.38 -16.36
CA SER A 53 4.04 -4.67 -15.34
C SER A 53 3.42 -5.57 -14.27
N SER A 54 4.11 -6.65 -13.93
CA SER A 54 3.72 -7.45 -12.78
C SER A 54 3.59 -6.57 -11.54
N PRO A 55 2.53 -6.69 -10.75
CA PRO A 55 2.37 -5.89 -9.55
C PRO A 55 3.60 -6.09 -8.65
N PRO A 56 4.24 -5.00 -8.19
CA PRO A 56 5.37 -5.13 -7.30
C PRO A 56 4.97 -5.87 -6.02
N SER A 57 5.87 -6.68 -5.48
CA SER A 57 5.66 -7.43 -4.24
C SER A 57 5.23 -6.54 -3.05
N ASN A 58 5.47 -5.23 -3.15
CA ASN A 58 5.14 -4.24 -2.13
C ASN A 58 3.85 -3.44 -2.43
N LEU A 59 3.01 -3.88 -3.35
CA LEU A 59 1.78 -3.19 -3.73
C LEU A 59 0.89 -2.86 -2.52
N GLY A 60 0.70 -3.83 -1.63
CA GLY A 60 -0.09 -3.63 -0.42
C GLY A 60 0.47 -2.54 0.50
N ASN A 61 1.79 -2.49 0.66
CA ASN A 61 2.45 -1.45 1.46
C ASN A 61 2.28 -0.05 0.83
N LEU A 62 2.33 0.03 -0.50
CA LEU A 62 2.15 1.29 -1.21
C LEU A 62 0.71 1.81 -1.08
N ILE A 63 -0.29 0.92 -1.17
CA ILE A 63 -1.71 1.27 -0.96
C ILE A 63 -1.93 1.80 0.46
N ILE A 64 -1.39 1.11 1.48
CA ILE A 64 -1.46 1.57 2.88
C ILE A 64 -0.80 2.94 3.02
N PHE A 65 0.38 3.13 2.47
CA PHE A 65 1.12 4.38 2.56
C PHE A 65 0.36 5.56 1.96
N PHE A 66 -0.17 5.42 0.73
CA PHE A 66 -0.99 6.45 0.11
C PHE A 66 -2.32 6.68 0.85
N GLY A 67 -2.92 5.63 1.38
CA GLY A 67 -4.12 5.74 2.19
C GLY A 67 -3.90 6.52 3.48
N VAL A 68 -2.77 6.33 4.14
CA VAL A 68 -2.37 7.12 5.31
C VAL A 68 -2.16 8.58 4.92
N LEU A 69 -1.45 8.86 3.81
CA LEU A 69 -1.27 10.22 3.30
C LEU A 69 -2.62 10.90 3.02
N LEU A 70 -3.52 10.19 2.35
CA LEU A 70 -4.86 10.70 2.04
C LEU A 70 -5.66 10.99 3.32
N SER A 71 -5.62 10.07 4.29
CA SER A 71 -6.27 10.24 5.59
C SER A 71 -5.74 11.47 6.33
N VAL A 72 -4.42 11.67 6.35
CA VAL A 72 -3.79 12.85 6.97
C VAL A 72 -4.22 14.13 6.26
N GLY A 73 -4.26 14.15 4.92
CA GLY A 73 -4.72 15.29 4.13
C GLY A 73 -6.17 15.68 4.45
N ILE A 74 -7.06 14.69 4.53
CA ILE A 74 -8.47 14.89 4.87
C ILE A 74 -8.62 15.35 6.32
N PHE A 75 -7.88 14.74 7.25
CA PHE A 75 -7.88 15.16 8.64
C PHE A 75 -7.45 16.61 8.81
N MET A 76 -6.36 17.01 8.16
CA MET A 76 -5.87 18.39 8.20
C MET A 76 -6.79 19.39 7.50
N GLY A 77 -7.45 18.97 6.40
CA GLY A 77 -8.33 19.85 5.63
C GLY A 77 -9.74 19.99 6.20
N PHE A 78 -10.29 18.94 6.79
CA PHE A 78 -11.69 18.87 7.21
C PHE A 78 -11.88 18.49 8.68
N GLY A 79 -10.90 17.83 9.30
CA GLY A 79 -10.95 17.41 10.71
C GLY A 79 -10.46 18.45 11.70
N VAL A 80 -9.77 19.50 11.20
CA VAL A 80 -9.19 20.54 12.03
C VAL A 80 -9.68 21.91 11.56
N SER A 81 -10.29 22.68 12.44
CA SER A 81 -10.63 24.10 12.19
C SER A 81 -9.93 25.01 13.19
N GLN A 82 -9.60 26.21 12.75
CA GLN A 82 -9.07 27.24 13.65
C GLN A 82 -10.19 28.11 14.18
N ASN A 83 -10.27 28.24 15.49
CA ASN A 83 -11.20 29.10 16.16
C ASN A 83 -10.73 30.57 16.06
N MET A 84 -11.66 31.54 16.20
CA MET A 84 -11.36 32.99 16.16
C MET A 84 -10.25 33.41 17.14
N TRP A 85 -9.99 32.63 18.16
CA TRP A 85 -8.96 32.88 19.18
C TRP A 85 -7.61 32.20 18.88
N GLY A 86 -7.44 31.62 17.67
CA GLY A 86 -6.21 30.89 17.30
C GLY A 86 -6.09 29.49 17.89
N GLY A 87 -7.13 29.02 18.59
CA GLY A 87 -7.19 27.65 19.09
C GLY A 87 -7.55 26.65 18.00
N VAL A 88 -7.09 25.42 18.16
CA VAL A 88 -7.38 24.31 17.25
C VAL A 88 -8.64 23.58 17.76
N GLU A 89 -9.64 23.50 16.91
CA GLU A 89 -10.89 22.80 17.19
C GLU A 89 -11.01 21.58 16.28
N PHE A 90 -11.36 20.44 16.88
CA PHE A 90 -11.55 19.20 16.13
C PHE A 90 -12.98 19.10 15.61
N VAL A 91 -13.12 18.98 14.30
CA VAL A 91 -14.39 18.74 13.63
C VAL A 91 -14.63 17.23 13.57
N SER A 92 -15.66 16.77 14.27
CA SER A 92 -15.97 15.35 14.39
C SER A 92 -16.27 14.67 13.05
N GLU A 93 -16.96 15.36 12.14
CA GLU A 93 -17.29 14.84 10.81
C GLU A 93 -16.02 14.59 9.96
N GLY A 94 -15.12 15.56 9.85
CA GLY A 94 -13.87 15.44 9.10
C GLY A 94 -12.94 14.40 9.70
N SER A 95 -12.87 14.32 11.04
CA SER A 95 -12.07 13.32 11.75
C SER A 95 -12.60 11.90 11.51
N LEU A 96 -13.93 11.73 11.52
CA LEU A 96 -14.56 10.44 11.24
C LEU A 96 -14.29 9.99 9.79
N PHE A 97 -14.43 10.89 8.81
CA PHE A 97 -14.11 10.57 7.41
C PHE A 97 -12.66 10.16 7.23
N ALA A 98 -11.73 10.86 7.84
CA ALA A 98 -10.31 10.51 7.79
C ALA A 98 -10.05 9.11 8.37
N LEU A 99 -10.70 8.79 9.49
CA LEU A 99 -10.58 7.49 10.15
C LEU A 99 -11.16 6.36 9.30
N VAL A 100 -12.32 6.57 8.66
CA VAL A 100 -12.95 5.61 7.75
C VAL A 100 -12.04 5.32 6.55
N ILE A 101 -11.48 6.36 5.93
CA ILE A 101 -10.56 6.21 4.79
C ILE A 101 -9.29 5.47 5.20
N LEU A 102 -8.73 5.79 6.37
CA LEU A 102 -7.58 5.09 6.92
C LEU A 102 -7.87 3.59 7.12
N PHE A 103 -9.02 3.28 7.72
CA PHE A 103 -9.44 1.91 7.95
C PHE A 103 -9.60 1.11 6.64
N PHE A 104 -10.32 1.67 5.66
CA PHE A 104 -10.47 1.03 4.35
C PHE A 104 -9.15 0.87 3.60
N SER A 105 -8.26 1.84 3.71
CA SER A 105 -6.93 1.76 3.07
C SER A 105 -6.08 0.65 3.68
N ILE A 106 -6.11 0.51 5.00
CA ILE A 106 -5.40 -0.59 5.69
C ILE A 106 -5.99 -1.94 5.30
N LEU A 107 -7.33 -2.08 5.31
CA LEU A 107 -8.00 -3.31 4.88
C LEU A 107 -7.65 -3.68 3.44
N THR A 108 -7.76 -2.72 2.52
CA THR A 108 -7.42 -2.93 1.10
C THR A 108 -5.95 -3.32 0.95
N GLY A 109 -5.05 -2.59 1.62
CA GLY A 109 -3.62 -2.90 1.58
C GLY A 109 -3.29 -4.27 2.17
N MET A 110 -3.99 -4.70 3.23
CA MET A 110 -3.86 -6.05 3.79
C MET A 110 -4.35 -7.13 2.83
N LEU A 111 -5.46 -6.90 2.11
CA LEU A 111 -5.95 -7.83 1.09
C LEU A 111 -4.92 -8.04 -0.03
N PHE A 112 -4.28 -6.98 -0.49
CA PHE A 112 -3.20 -7.08 -1.48
C PHE A 112 -1.89 -7.63 -0.92
N ARG A 113 -1.66 -7.51 0.39
CA ARG A 113 -0.53 -8.08 1.09
C ARG A 113 -0.75 -9.56 1.46
N GLY A 114 -2.00 -10.04 1.44
CA GLY A 114 -2.44 -11.38 1.88
C GLY A 114 -1.98 -12.56 1.02
N GLN A 115 -1.06 -12.34 0.10
CA GLN A 115 -0.36 -13.39 -0.64
C GLN A 115 0.58 -14.28 0.22
N PRO A 116 1.13 -13.88 1.37
CA PRO A 116 1.97 -14.76 2.18
C PRO A 116 1.21 -15.94 2.79
N PHE A 117 -0.11 -15.89 2.94
CA PHE A 117 -0.91 -17.00 3.46
C PHE A 117 -0.92 -18.21 2.51
N ILE A 118 -0.92 -17.96 1.20
CA ILE A 118 -0.86 -19.03 0.19
C ILE A 118 0.56 -19.59 0.09
N GLN A 119 1.59 -18.78 0.27
CA GLN A 119 2.97 -19.25 0.29
C GLN A 119 3.30 -20.08 1.53
N GLN A 120 2.74 -19.75 2.69
CA GLN A 120 2.90 -20.56 3.89
C GLN A 120 2.21 -21.91 3.78
N THR A 121 1.05 -21.98 3.12
CA THR A 121 0.37 -23.25 2.86
C THR A 121 1.10 -24.08 1.78
N ALA A 122 1.67 -23.45 0.77
CA ALA A 122 2.51 -24.11 -0.24
C ALA A 122 3.83 -24.60 0.35
N SER A 123 4.45 -23.85 1.25
CA SER A 123 5.67 -24.27 1.96
C SER A 123 5.44 -25.43 2.92
N SER A 124 4.31 -25.48 3.62
CA SER A 124 3.95 -26.63 4.46
C SER A 124 3.57 -27.85 3.64
N TYR A 125 3.04 -27.67 2.44
CA TYR A 125 2.76 -28.77 1.50
C TYR A 125 4.05 -29.35 0.92
N ASP A 126 5.03 -28.52 0.62
CA ASP A 126 6.36 -28.93 0.15
C ASP A 126 7.15 -29.69 1.23
N LEU A 127 7.04 -29.29 2.50
CA LEU A 127 7.61 -30.00 3.64
C LEU A 127 7.00 -31.40 3.79
N ASN A 128 5.69 -31.53 3.66
CA ASN A 128 5.02 -32.83 3.68
C ASN A 128 5.44 -33.75 2.51
N ALA A 129 5.70 -33.20 1.33
CA ALA A 129 6.19 -33.97 0.19
C ALA A 129 7.65 -34.41 0.38
N GLN A 130 8.48 -33.63 1.02
CA GLN A 130 9.85 -33.99 1.40
C GLN A 130 9.85 -35.08 2.50
N GLU A 131 9.04 -34.94 3.52
CA GLU A 131 8.88 -35.98 4.57
C GLU A 131 8.45 -37.32 4.00
N LYS A 132 7.50 -37.32 3.04
CA LYS A 132 7.09 -38.55 2.34
C LYS A 132 8.23 -39.22 1.59
N LYS A 133 9.06 -38.43 0.90
CA LYS A 133 10.26 -38.95 0.19
C LYS A 133 11.29 -39.51 1.15
N TRP A 134 11.47 -38.92 2.31
CA TRP A 134 12.38 -39.41 3.33
C TRP A 134 11.91 -40.78 3.89
N VAL A 135 10.63 -40.91 4.19
CA VAL A 135 10.00 -42.15 4.67
C VAL A 135 10.08 -43.23 3.60
N GLU A 136 9.81 -42.90 2.34
CA GLU A 136 9.88 -43.83 1.22
C GLU A 136 11.30 -44.35 0.98
N ASN A 137 12.31 -43.46 1.02
CA ASN A 137 13.72 -43.83 0.92
C ASN A 137 14.19 -44.69 2.12
N ALA A 138 13.72 -44.40 3.33
CA ALA A 138 14.03 -45.21 4.50
C ALA A 138 13.45 -46.61 4.40
N LEU A 139 12.22 -46.77 3.90
CA LEU A 139 11.57 -48.07 3.65
C LEU A 139 12.25 -48.88 2.54
N GLN A 140 12.74 -48.20 1.48
CA GLN A 140 13.50 -48.88 0.42
C GLN A 140 14.89 -49.36 0.88
N SER A 141 15.54 -48.66 1.78
CA SER A 141 16.82 -49.08 2.35
C SER A 141 16.70 -50.26 3.32
N GLU A 142 15.55 -50.44 3.95
CA GLU A 142 15.29 -51.52 4.88
C GLU A 142 14.96 -52.86 4.17
N ASN A 143 14.48 -52.79 2.93
CA ASN A 143 14.17 -53.94 2.07
C ASN A 143 15.37 -54.45 1.26
N GLN A 144 16.52 -53.86 1.35
CA GLN A 144 17.79 -54.30 0.78
C GLN A 144 18.68 -54.91 1.86
#